data_55b029aa83c803e99e1999bd5d70ac6f
#
_entry.id   55b029aa83c803e99e1999bd5d70ac6f
#
_cell.length_a   1.000
_cell.length_b   1.000
_cell.length_c   1.000
_cell.angle_alpha   90.00
_cell.angle_beta   90.00
_cell.angle_gamma   90.00
#
_symmetry.space_group_name_H-M   'P 1'
#
loop_
_entity.id
_entity.type
_entity.pdbx_description
1 polymer ?
#
loop_
_entity_poly.entity_id
_entity_poly.type
_entity_poly.pdbx_seq_one_letter_code
_entity_poly.pdbx_strand_id
1 'polypeptide(L)'
;RHAALSRYNPQVSMFLATGWDTGIAYMGQDVPHTPVAGVNVSIPIFRWGARFKTNRQQKAYIGIQKLQQSYVTDNILEELSAATTKLTETEQQVKTARENITLAEENLGLVTFSYNEGKASMADVLSAQLSWTQAHTNLIDAYLAEKMAVAEYWKVVSE
;
A
#
# COMPACT_ATOMS: atom_id res chain seq x y z
N ARG A 1 23.89 -11.50 4.02
CA ARG A 1 24.59 -12.69 4.52
C ARG A 1 26.00 -12.38 5.01
N HIS A 2 26.81 -11.65 4.23
CA HIS A 2 28.18 -11.31 4.60
C HIS A 2 28.26 -10.47 5.88
N ALA A 3 27.38 -9.49 6.06
CA ALA A 3 27.32 -8.66 7.28
C ALA A 3 27.07 -9.45 8.55
N ALA A 4 26.17 -10.47 8.50
CA ALA A 4 25.90 -11.31 9.65
C ALA A 4 27.06 -12.26 10.02
N LEU A 5 27.92 -12.56 9.06
CA LEU A 5 29.11 -13.39 9.27
C LEU A 5 30.36 -12.56 9.66
N SER A 6 30.34 -11.24 9.48
CA SER A 6 31.46 -10.34 9.83
C SER A 6 31.83 -10.41 11.31
N ARG A 7 30.85 -10.66 12.19
CA ARG A 7 31.05 -10.84 13.64
C ARG A 7 31.97 -12.03 14.02
N TYR A 8 32.24 -12.93 13.07
CA TYR A 8 33.18 -14.06 13.22
C TYR A 8 34.55 -13.77 12.62
N ASN A 9 34.77 -12.60 12.04
CA ASN A 9 36.05 -12.14 11.56
C ASN A 9 36.76 -11.33 12.65
N PRO A 10 38.11 -11.15 12.57
CA PRO A 10 38.82 -10.25 13.45
C PRO A 10 38.20 -8.85 13.43
N GLN A 11 37.93 -8.29 14.61
CA GLN A 11 37.41 -6.94 14.77
C GLN A 11 38.48 -6.07 15.39
N VAL A 12 38.75 -4.94 14.75
CA VAL A 12 39.69 -3.93 15.23
C VAL A 12 38.89 -2.68 15.60
N SER A 13 38.96 -2.26 16.85
CA SER A 13 38.36 -1.00 17.30
C SER A 13 39.42 -0.10 17.90
N MET A 14 39.35 1.18 17.56
CA MET A 14 40.20 2.21 18.15
C MET A 14 39.33 3.04 19.09
N PHE A 15 39.85 3.40 20.23
CA PHE A 15 39.20 4.29 21.16
C PHE A 15 40.15 5.38 21.65
N LEU A 16 39.60 6.55 21.81
CA LEU A 16 40.24 7.69 22.46
C LEU A 16 39.33 8.09 23.62
N ALA A 17 39.88 8.05 24.81
CA ALA A 17 39.17 8.46 26.00
C ALA A 17 39.96 9.60 26.69
N THR A 18 39.27 10.64 27.06
CA THR A 18 39.78 11.70 27.94
C THR A 18 38.72 11.90 29.02
N GLY A 19 39.14 11.91 30.23
CA GLY A 19 38.24 12.00 31.40
C GLY A 19 38.87 12.68 32.56
N TRP A 20 38.05 13.26 33.42
CA TRP A 20 38.43 13.72 34.74
C TRP A 20 38.25 12.50 35.65
N ASP A 21 39.34 11.94 36.06
CA ASP A 21 39.28 10.92 37.10
C ASP A 21 39.24 11.62 38.45
N THR A 22 38.06 11.72 39.06
CA THR A 22 37.88 12.09 40.47
C THR A 22 38.08 10.88 41.36
N GLY A 23 38.89 9.92 40.91
CA GLY A 23 39.26 8.75 41.67
C GLY A 23 39.97 9.20 42.94
N ILE A 24 39.43 8.74 44.06
CA ILE A 24 39.94 8.72 45.43
C ILE A 24 41.32 9.38 45.57
N ALA A 25 41.31 10.62 46.03
CA ALA A 25 42.53 11.37 46.33
C ALA A 25 43.38 10.58 47.34
N TYR A 26 44.26 9.78 46.86
CA TYR A 26 45.39 9.31 47.66
C TYR A 26 46.38 10.49 47.71
N MET A 27 46.34 11.19 48.83
CA MET A 27 47.29 12.23 49.19
C MET A 27 47.36 13.47 48.29
N GLY A 28 46.27 14.19 48.08
CA GLY A 28 46.34 15.63 47.75
C GLY A 28 47.12 16.03 46.47
N GLN A 29 47.31 15.14 45.52
CA GLN A 29 47.90 15.45 44.21
C GLN A 29 46.83 15.41 43.16
N ASP A 30 46.60 16.53 42.47
CA ASP A 30 45.83 16.60 41.23
C ASP A 30 46.45 15.68 40.18
N VAL A 31 45.74 14.61 39.83
CA VAL A 31 46.17 13.73 38.75
C VAL A 31 45.92 14.46 37.41
N PRO A 32 46.96 14.73 36.63
CA PRO A 32 46.75 15.45 35.37
C PRO A 32 45.90 14.61 34.39
N HIS A 33 45.08 15.30 33.61
CA HIS A 33 44.30 14.69 32.57
C HIS A 33 45.16 13.94 31.56
N THR A 34 45.17 12.65 31.59
CA THR A 34 45.95 11.83 30.68
C THR A 34 45.02 11.32 29.61
N PRO A 35 45.08 11.78 28.37
CA PRO A 35 44.33 11.20 27.26
C PRO A 35 44.86 9.78 27.02
N VAL A 36 43.95 8.83 27.01
CA VAL A 36 44.22 7.41 26.74
C VAL A 36 43.73 7.08 25.35
N ALA A 37 44.63 6.65 24.49
CA ALA A 37 44.34 6.10 23.17
C ALA A 37 44.67 4.61 23.17
N GLY A 38 43.77 3.79 22.62
CA GLY A 38 43.99 2.36 22.54
C GLY A 38 43.40 1.74 21.29
N VAL A 39 44.01 0.60 20.95
CA VAL A 39 43.52 -0.27 19.86
C VAL A 39 43.13 -1.60 20.49
N ASN A 40 41.89 -2.01 20.27
CA ASN A 40 41.41 -3.32 20.70
C ASN A 40 41.23 -4.21 19.50
N VAL A 41 41.90 -5.37 19.47
CA VAL A 41 41.77 -6.41 18.44
C VAL A 41 41.10 -7.61 19.08
N SER A 42 39.90 -7.93 18.61
CA SER A 42 39.13 -9.09 19.06
C SER A 42 39.10 -10.16 17.96
N ILE A 43 39.69 -11.31 18.23
CA ILE A 43 39.72 -12.45 17.31
C ILE A 43 38.93 -13.62 17.95
N PRO A 44 37.70 -13.89 17.48
CA PRO A 44 36.94 -15.02 17.99
C PRO A 44 37.52 -16.35 17.46
N ILE A 45 38.27 -17.07 18.29
CA ILE A 45 38.96 -18.31 17.91
C ILE A 45 37.97 -19.49 17.86
N PHE A 46 37.07 -19.61 18.83
CA PHE A 46 36.12 -20.72 18.92
C PHE A 46 34.78 -20.29 19.55
N ARG A 47 33.66 -20.62 18.84
CA ARG A 47 32.29 -20.34 19.31
C ARG A 47 31.37 -21.55 19.08
N TRP A 48 31.74 -22.72 19.53
CA TRP A 48 30.89 -23.94 19.63
C TRP A 48 29.91 -24.13 18.43
N GLY A 49 30.37 -24.02 17.19
CA GLY A 49 29.54 -24.19 16.01
C GLY A 49 28.50 -23.09 15.74
N ALA A 50 28.54 -21.98 16.49
CA ALA A 50 27.59 -20.88 16.32
C ALA A 50 27.60 -20.30 14.89
N ARG A 51 28.75 -20.30 14.20
CA ARG A 51 28.90 -19.87 12.80
C ARG A 51 28.01 -20.69 11.86
N PHE A 52 27.98 -22.01 12.03
CA PHE A 52 27.16 -22.90 11.18
C PHE A 52 25.67 -22.70 11.45
N LYS A 53 25.26 -22.57 12.70
CA LYS A 53 23.86 -22.28 13.08
C LYS A 53 23.41 -20.91 12.56
N THR A 54 24.23 -19.87 12.72
CA THR A 54 23.94 -18.52 12.18
C THR A 54 23.84 -18.55 10.66
N ASN A 55 24.71 -19.26 9.96
CA ASN A 55 24.65 -19.38 8.50
C ASN A 55 23.36 -20.08 8.04
N ARG A 56 22.94 -21.14 8.73
CA ARG A 56 21.68 -21.86 8.46
C ARG A 56 20.46 -20.95 8.72
N GLN A 57 20.48 -20.22 9.83
CA GLN A 57 19.45 -19.25 10.16
C GLN A 57 19.35 -18.15 9.09
N GLN A 58 20.48 -17.60 8.65
CA GLN A 58 20.49 -16.55 7.61
C GLN A 58 20.00 -17.08 6.25
N LYS A 59 20.29 -18.33 5.91
CA LYS A 59 19.74 -18.95 4.69
C LYS A 59 18.22 -19.08 4.76
N ALA A 60 17.68 -19.51 5.90
CA ALA A 60 16.24 -19.63 6.11
C ALA A 60 15.57 -18.24 6.06
N TYR A 61 16.19 -17.22 6.68
CA TYR A 61 15.69 -15.85 6.65
C TYR A 61 15.65 -15.27 5.23
N ILE A 62 16.67 -15.50 4.41
CA ILE A 62 16.68 -15.12 3.00
C ILE A 62 15.56 -15.83 2.23
N GLY A 63 15.30 -17.10 2.53
CA GLY A 63 14.19 -17.84 1.95
C GLY A 63 12.83 -17.20 2.27
N ILE A 64 12.60 -16.84 3.53
CA ILE A 64 11.39 -16.13 3.97
C ILE A 64 11.24 -14.79 3.24
N GLN A 65 12.31 -14.01 3.14
CA GLN A 65 12.27 -12.69 2.45
C GLN A 65 11.95 -12.83 0.96
N LYS A 66 12.44 -13.88 0.29
CA LYS A 66 12.11 -14.15 -1.12
C LYS A 66 10.63 -14.52 -1.31
N LEU A 67 10.09 -15.36 -0.41
CA LEU A 67 8.67 -15.71 -0.45
C LEU A 67 7.79 -14.49 -0.16
N GLN A 68 8.21 -13.63 0.77
CA GLN A 68 7.50 -12.39 1.09
C GLN A 68 7.52 -11.41 -0.09
N GLN A 69 8.64 -11.32 -0.80
CA GLN A 69 8.72 -10.52 -2.04
C GLN A 69 7.77 -11.06 -3.12
N SER A 70 7.74 -12.39 -3.35
CA SER A 70 6.80 -13.01 -4.29
C SER A 70 5.36 -12.71 -3.91
N TYR A 71 5.01 -12.89 -2.63
CA TYR A 71 3.67 -12.61 -2.12
C TYR A 71 3.23 -11.16 -2.37
N VAL A 72 4.12 -10.18 -2.11
CA VAL A 72 3.81 -8.76 -2.39
C VAL A 72 3.61 -8.53 -3.89
N THR A 73 4.44 -9.13 -4.74
CA THR A 73 4.30 -9.02 -6.20
C THR A 73 2.97 -9.60 -6.67
N ASP A 74 2.60 -10.78 -6.16
CA ASP A 74 1.35 -11.44 -6.52
C ASP A 74 0.12 -10.62 -6.09
N ASN A 75 0.16 -10.03 -4.88
CA ASN A 75 -0.89 -9.13 -4.41
C ASN A 75 -1.04 -7.88 -5.29
N ILE A 76 0.06 -7.24 -5.69
CA ILE A 76 0.01 -6.07 -6.59
C ILE A 76 -0.61 -6.43 -7.93
N LEU A 77 -0.28 -7.60 -8.49
CA LEU A 77 -0.87 -8.07 -9.74
C LEU A 77 -2.37 -8.35 -9.59
N GLU A 78 -2.80 -8.91 -8.47
CA GLU A 78 -4.20 -9.13 -8.15
C GLU A 78 -4.96 -7.81 -8.01
N GLU A 79 -4.43 -6.85 -7.26
CA GLU A 79 -5.01 -5.51 -7.10
C GLU A 79 -5.12 -4.77 -8.45
N LEU A 80 -4.09 -4.84 -9.30
CA LEU A 80 -4.11 -4.24 -10.63
C LEU A 80 -5.17 -4.89 -11.52
N SER A 81 -5.29 -6.21 -11.49
CA SER A 81 -6.31 -6.95 -12.23
C SER A 81 -7.72 -6.57 -11.78
N ALA A 82 -7.95 -6.48 -10.46
CA ALA A 82 -9.22 -6.07 -9.89
C ALA A 82 -9.58 -4.63 -10.26
N ALA A 83 -8.63 -3.70 -10.18
CA ALA A 83 -8.83 -2.30 -10.55
C ALA A 83 -9.16 -2.14 -12.05
N THR A 84 -8.48 -2.90 -12.92
CA THR A 84 -8.74 -2.89 -14.37
C THR A 84 -10.13 -3.43 -14.69
N THR A 85 -10.53 -4.54 -14.05
CA THR A 85 -11.86 -5.12 -14.20
C THR A 85 -12.94 -4.14 -13.75
N LYS A 86 -12.74 -3.51 -12.58
CA LYS A 86 -13.65 -2.51 -12.04
C LYS A 86 -13.83 -1.32 -12.96
N LEU A 87 -12.73 -0.84 -13.56
CA LEU A 87 -12.79 0.26 -14.53
C LEU A 87 -13.65 -0.12 -15.73
N THR A 88 -13.43 -1.29 -16.32
CA THR A 88 -14.21 -1.78 -17.47
C THR A 88 -15.70 -1.96 -17.15
N GLU A 89 -16.00 -2.47 -15.93
CA GLU A 89 -17.37 -2.61 -15.46
C GLU A 89 -18.08 -1.26 -15.32
N THR A 90 -17.40 -0.27 -14.72
CA THR A 90 -18.00 1.06 -14.52
C THR A 90 -18.17 1.83 -15.83
N GLU A 91 -17.26 1.69 -16.79
CA GLU A 91 -17.44 2.22 -18.14
C GLU A 91 -18.69 1.63 -18.82
N GLN A 92 -18.89 0.31 -18.70
CA GLN A 92 -20.08 -0.33 -19.25
C GLN A 92 -21.35 0.11 -18.52
N GLN A 93 -21.30 0.33 -17.20
CA GLN A 93 -22.43 0.87 -16.42
C GLN A 93 -22.83 2.27 -16.90
N VAL A 94 -21.87 3.16 -17.16
CA VAL A 94 -22.14 4.50 -17.71
C VAL A 94 -22.81 4.40 -19.08
N LYS A 95 -22.34 3.50 -19.95
CA LYS A 95 -22.95 3.28 -21.27
C LYS A 95 -24.39 2.83 -21.14
N THR A 96 -24.65 1.82 -20.30
CA THR A 96 -26.00 1.29 -20.06
C THR A 96 -26.92 2.35 -19.43
N ALA A 97 -26.40 3.16 -18.50
CA ALA A 97 -27.18 4.23 -17.88
C ALA A 97 -27.57 5.32 -18.90
N ARG A 98 -26.71 5.65 -19.86
CA ARG A 98 -27.04 6.58 -20.95
C ARG A 98 -28.14 6.02 -21.86
N GLU A 99 -28.05 4.74 -22.24
CA GLU A 99 -29.07 4.06 -23.04
C GLU A 99 -30.42 4.06 -22.29
N ASN A 100 -30.42 3.82 -20.99
CA ASN A 100 -31.62 3.85 -20.16
C ASN A 100 -32.28 5.25 -20.08
N ILE A 101 -31.49 6.34 -20.06
CA ILE A 101 -32.05 7.69 -20.15
C ILE A 101 -32.79 7.89 -21.47
N THR A 102 -32.18 7.52 -22.58
CA THR A 102 -32.82 7.64 -23.90
C THR A 102 -34.14 6.91 -23.92
N LEU A 103 -34.19 5.67 -23.44
CA LEU A 103 -35.43 4.89 -23.35
C LEU A 103 -36.48 5.51 -22.43
N ALA A 104 -36.04 6.07 -21.29
CA ALA A 104 -36.94 6.74 -20.34
C ALA A 104 -37.52 8.05 -20.92
N GLU A 105 -36.74 8.80 -21.70
CA GLU A 105 -37.19 9.99 -22.40
C GLU A 105 -38.20 9.67 -23.48
N GLU A 106 -37.94 8.64 -24.31
CA GLU A 106 -38.87 8.17 -25.32
C GLU A 106 -40.19 7.70 -24.67
N ASN A 107 -40.10 6.92 -23.60
CA ASN A 107 -41.30 6.44 -22.89
C ASN A 107 -42.11 7.60 -22.30
N LEU A 108 -41.46 8.57 -21.66
CA LEU A 108 -42.13 9.76 -21.13
C LEU A 108 -42.84 10.55 -22.26
N GLY A 109 -42.19 10.70 -23.42
CA GLY A 109 -42.77 11.31 -24.61
C GLY A 109 -44.01 10.59 -25.12
N LEU A 110 -43.94 9.26 -25.25
CA LEU A 110 -45.08 8.42 -25.71
C LEU A 110 -46.26 8.46 -24.74
N VAL A 111 -45.99 8.35 -23.44
CA VAL A 111 -47.04 8.39 -22.39
C VAL A 111 -47.69 9.78 -22.33
N THR A 112 -46.90 10.85 -22.45
CA THR A 112 -47.40 12.23 -22.45
C THR A 112 -48.27 12.47 -23.68
N PHE A 113 -47.86 11.98 -24.85
CA PHE A 113 -48.66 12.04 -26.09
C PHE A 113 -49.98 11.26 -25.93
N SER A 114 -49.93 10.03 -25.38
CA SER A 114 -51.11 9.21 -25.15
C SER A 114 -52.07 9.86 -24.13
N TYR A 115 -51.57 10.57 -23.12
CA TYR A 115 -52.39 11.33 -22.20
C TYR A 115 -53.11 12.49 -22.89
N ASN A 116 -52.44 13.23 -23.75
CA ASN A 116 -53.03 14.34 -24.53
C ASN A 116 -54.13 13.83 -25.48
N GLU A 117 -54.00 12.62 -25.96
CA GLU A 117 -55.03 11.92 -26.77
C GLU A 117 -56.19 11.29 -25.94
N GLY A 118 -56.12 11.44 -24.59
CA GLY A 118 -57.12 10.84 -23.69
C GLY A 118 -57.01 9.33 -23.56
N LYS A 119 -55.87 8.70 -23.95
CA LYS A 119 -55.67 7.24 -23.96
C LYS A 119 -54.84 6.75 -22.77
N ALA A 120 -54.22 7.64 -22.02
CA ALA A 120 -53.47 7.33 -20.80
C ALA A 120 -53.92 8.20 -19.61
N SER A 121 -53.70 7.76 -18.41
CA SER A 121 -54.02 8.49 -17.19
C SER A 121 -52.88 9.43 -16.76
N MET A 122 -53.18 10.44 -15.91
CA MET A 122 -52.17 11.27 -15.30
C MET A 122 -51.21 10.47 -14.41
N ALA A 123 -51.70 9.37 -13.80
CA ALA A 123 -50.85 8.48 -13.02
C ALA A 123 -49.77 7.80 -13.87
N ASP A 124 -50.10 7.48 -15.13
CA ASP A 124 -49.12 6.90 -16.06
C ASP A 124 -48.03 7.93 -16.42
N VAL A 125 -48.41 9.18 -16.64
CA VAL A 125 -47.44 10.28 -16.90
C VAL A 125 -46.50 10.49 -15.69
N LEU A 126 -47.05 10.54 -14.48
CA LEU A 126 -46.26 10.68 -13.25
C LEU A 126 -45.29 9.52 -13.05
N SER A 127 -45.74 8.28 -13.36
CA SER A 127 -44.91 7.09 -13.27
C SER A 127 -43.76 7.12 -14.29
N ALA A 128 -44.04 7.55 -15.54
CA ALA A 128 -43.01 7.73 -16.56
C ALA A 128 -42.00 8.83 -16.17
N GLN A 129 -42.49 9.93 -15.59
CA GLN A 129 -41.63 11.02 -15.11
C GLN A 129 -40.73 10.58 -13.95
N LEU A 130 -41.26 9.78 -13.03
CA LEU A 130 -40.47 9.19 -11.94
C LEU A 130 -39.36 8.29 -12.51
N SER A 131 -39.68 7.43 -13.47
CA SER A 131 -38.72 6.55 -14.15
C SER A 131 -37.63 7.35 -14.87
N TRP A 132 -37.99 8.43 -15.54
CA TRP A 132 -37.04 9.34 -16.18
C TRP A 132 -36.11 9.99 -15.15
N THR A 133 -36.64 10.50 -14.05
CA THR A 133 -35.84 11.08 -12.93
C THR A 133 -34.87 10.05 -12.36
N GLN A 134 -35.34 8.82 -12.16
CA GLN A 134 -34.51 7.72 -11.64
C GLN A 134 -33.38 7.37 -12.61
N ALA A 135 -33.64 7.34 -13.91
CA ALA A 135 -32.61 7.10 -14.94
C ALA A 135 -31.50 8.16 -14.90
N HIS A 136 -31.85 9.44 -14.73
CA HIS A 136 -30.87 10.50 -14.55
C HIS A 136 -30.05 10.35 -13.26
N THR A 137 -30.66 9.99 -12.17
CA THR A 137 -29.95 9.72 -10.91
C THR A 137 -28.97 8.57 -11.06
N ASN A 138 -29.40 7.48 -11.70
CA ASN A 138 -28.55 6.32 -11.95
C ASN A 138 -27.34 6.66 -12.86
N LEU A 139 -27.50 7.58 -13.83
CA LEU A 139 -26.37 8.05 -14.64
C LEU A 139 -25.35 8.82 -13.80
N ILE A 140 -25.81 9.70 -12.90
CA ILE A 140 -24.92 10.45 -12.00
C ILE A 140 -24.13 9.49 -11.13
N ASP A 141 -24.80 8.49 -10.55
CA ASP A 141 -24.18 7.45 -9.72
C ASP A 141 -23.16 6.63 -10.53
N ALA A 142 -23.48 6.28 -11.78
CA ALA A 142 -22.56 5.56 -12.66
C ALA A 142 -21.30 6.39 -12.99
N TYR A 143 -21.45 7.70 -13.23
CA TYR A 143 -20.29 8.58 -13.42
C TYR A 143 -19.44 8.71 -12.17
N LEU A 144 -20.06 8.81 -11.00
CA LEU A 144 -19.33 8.84 -9.74
C LEU A 144 -18.52 7.55 -9.56
N ALA A 145 -19.15 6.39 -9.78
CA ALA A 145 -18.49 5.10 -9.70
C ALA A 145 -17.31 4.97 -10.68
N GLU A 146 -17.46 5.44 -11.93
CA GLU A 146 -16.39 5.48 -12.92
C GLU A 146 -15.21 6.34 -12.43
N LYS A 147 -15.47 7.56 -11.92
CA LYS A 147 -14.40 8.44 -11.42
C LYS A 147 -13.68 7.85 -10.21
N MET A 148 -14.41 7.16 -9.33
CA MET A 148 -13.81 6.44 -8.20
C MET A 148 -12.94 5.27 -8.69
N ALA A 149 -13.39 4.50 -9.66
CA ALA A 149 -12.61 3.41 -10.25
C ALA A 149 -11.32 3.90 -10.94
N VAL A 150 -11.40 5.04 -11.65
CA VAL A 150 -10.22 5.69 -12.25
C VAL A 150 -9.21 6.12 -11.16
N ALA A 151 -9.68 6.72 -10.08
CA ALA A 151 -8.81 7.13 -8.98
C ALA A 151 -8.15 5.94 -8.27
N GLU A 152 -8.88 4.85 -8.09
CA GLU A 152 -8.38 3.60 -7.52
C GLU A 152 -7.33 2.95 -8.44
N TYR A 153 -7.57 2.91 -9.74
CA TYR A 153 -6.59 2.43 -10.72
C TYR A 153 -5.28 3.24 -10.66
N TRP A 154 -5.38 4.59 -10.65
CA TRP A 154 -4.19 5.43 -10.56
C TRP A 154 -3.43 5.26 -9.23
N LYS A 155 -4.13 5.01 -8.13
CA LYS A 155 -3.50 4.70 -6.85
C LYS A 155 -2.64 3.43 -6.97
N VAL A 156 -3.19 2.34 -7.50
CA VAL A 156 -2.47 1.07 -7.64
C VAL A 156 -1.26 1.18 -8.59
N VAL A 157 -1.37 1.97 -9.66
CA VAL A 157 -0.27 2.17 -10.63
C VAL A 157 0.83 3.07 -10.08
N SER A 158 0.53 3.95 -9.11
CA SER A 158 1.50 4.89 -8.54
C SER A 158 2.27 4.36 -7.33
N GLU A 159 1.86 3.25 -6.76
CA GLU A 159 2.57 2.52 -5.68
C GLU A 159 3.66 1.59 -6.25
#